data_52dd44b309480efaccbdfb5bfe328589
#
_entry.id   52dd44b309480efaccbdfb5bfe328589
#
_cell.length_a   1.000
_cell.length_b   1.000
_cell.length_c   1.000
_cell.angle_alpha   90.00
_cell.angle_beta   90.00
_cell.angle_gamma   90.00
#
_symmetry.space_group_name_H-M   'P 1'
#
loop_
_entity.id
_entity.type
_entity.pdbx_description
1 polymer ?
#
loop_
_entity_poly.entity_id
_entity_poly.type
_entity_poly.pdbx_seq_one_letter_code
_entity_poly.pdbx_strand_id
1 'polypeptide(L)'
;MSLTKKIEIIAFVGLAGAGKSTAVDYIIEKDYPKVYFGGIIYAAMNEAGVDITPESQQIFREKIRETEGKDFVVKRVIQQTKDLIEAGQHRIVLDGLYSWTEYKALKHEFPGELSTVAVVAPKKLRHRRLANRPERPFTQEEADKRDWTEIEKLEKGGPIAIADHFIINDGDLNNLHKQIDKILDEIKFII
;
A
#
# COMPACT_ATOMS: atom_id res chain seq x y z
N MET A 1 -4.13 -27.83 -23.69
CA MET A 1 -4.59 -27.26 -22.41
C MET A 1 -3.85 -25.93 -22.25
N SER A 2 -4.53 -24.81 -22.39
CA SER A 2 -3.96 -23.50 -22.07
C SER A 2 -3.68 -23.49 -20.56
N LEU A 3 -2.41 -23.39 -20.17
CA LEU A 3 -2.04 -23.10 -18.79
C LEU A 3 -2.58 -21.70 -18.51
N THR A 4 -3.72 -21.60 -17.84
CA THR A 4 -4.17 -20.30 -17.30
C THR A 4 -3.07 -19.78 -16.40
N LYS A 5 -2.45 -18.67 -16.79
CA LYS A 5 -1.40 -18.05 -15.98
C LYS A 5 -2.00 -17.72 -14.62
N LYS A 6 -1.39 -18.20 -13.56
CA LYS A 6 -1.83 -17.94 -12.18
C LYS A 6 -1.76 -16.44 -11.92
N ILE A 7 -2.83 -15.89 -11.35
CA ILE A 7 -2.87 -14.50 -10.91
C ILE A 7 -2.07 -14.39 -9.61
N GLU A 8 -1.19 -13.42 -9.53
CA GLU A 8 -0.44 -13.09 -8.33
C GLU A 8 -0.57 -11.57 -8.06
N ILE A 9 -1.08 -11.24 -6.91
CA ILE A 9 -1.29 -9.87 -6.44
C ILE A 9 -0.37 -9.64 -5.25
N ILE A 10 0.41 -8.57 -5.25
CA ILE A 10 1.28 -8.21 -4.14
C ILE A 10 0.84 -6.88 -3.52
N ALA A 11 0.56 -6.87 -2.22
CA ALA A 11 0.17 -5.67 -1.50
C ALA A 11 1.21 -5.27 -0.45
N PHE A 12 1.61 -4.01 -0.46
CA PHE A 12 2.59 -3.48 0.48
C PHE A 12 1.94 -2.73 1.64
N VAL A 13 2.35 -3.06 2.87
CA VAL A 13 1.95 -2.38 4.10
C VAL A 13 3.18 -1.94 4.88
N GLY A 14 3.05 -0.90 5.69
CA GLY A 14 4.13 -0.40 6.53
C GLY A 14 3.83 0.98 7.08
N LEU A 15 4.41 1.31 8.22
CA LEU A 15 4.28 2.63 8.84
C LEU A 15 5.00 3.72 8.03
N ALA A 16 4.63 4.97 8.26
CA ALA A 16 5.29 6.11 7.63
C ALA A 16 6.81 6.07 7.83
N GLY A 17 7.57 6.35 6.76
CA GLY A 17 9.04 6.30 6.77
C GLY A 17 9.66 4.89 6.69
N ALA A 18 8.86 3.82 6.63
CA ALA A 18 9.39 2.46 6.49
C ALA A 18 10.04 2.17 5.13
N GLY A 19 9.70 2.95 4.08
CA GLY A 19 10.25 2.76 2.73
C GLY A 19 9.34 1.98 1.78
N LYS A 20 8.05 1.87 2.12
CA LYS A 20 7.05 1.20 1.29
C LYS A 20 7.02 1.72 -0.15
N SER A 21 6.97 3.05 -0.35
CA SER A 21 6.92 3.64 -1.70
C SER A 21 8.16 3.26 -2.51
N THR A 22 9.35 3.32 -1.91
CA THR A 22 10.61 2.89 -2.57
C THR A 22 10.55 1.42 -3.00
N ALA A 23 9.95 0.55 -2.18
CA ALA A 23 9.79 -0.86 -2.52
C ALA A 23 8.80 -1.05 -3.69
N VAL A 24 7.69 -0.32 -3.68
CA VAL A 24 6.71 -0.34 -4.77
C VAL A 24 7.31 0.19 -6.06
N ASP A 25 7.98 1.35 -6.01
CA ASP A 25 8.58 1.99 -7.18
C ASP A 25 9.58 1.06 -7.88
N TYR A 26 10.40 0.33 -7.12
CA TYR A 26 11.33 -0.67 -7.67
C TYR A 26 10.62 -1.78 -8.49
N ILE A 27 9.42 -2.19 -8.07
CA ILE A 27 8.68 -3.23 -8.80
C ILE A 27 8.01 -2.64 -10.04
N ILE A 28 7.51 -1.40 -9.94
CA ILE A 28 6.84 -0.73 -11.05
C ILE A 28 7.81 -0.42 -12.20
N GLU A 29 9.10 -0.17 -11.92
CA GLU A 29 10.14 -0.04 -12.94
C GLU A 29 10.27 -1.28 -13.83
N LYS A 30 9.68 -2.42 -13.42
CA LYS A 30 9.61 -3.67 -14.19
C LYS A 30 8.31 -3.80 -15.01
N ASP A 31 7.58 -2.69 -15.26
CA ASP A 31 6.35 -2.59 -16.04
C ASP A 31 5.13 -3.38 -15.50
N TYR A 32 5.07 -3.63 -14.19
CA TYR A 32 3.90 -4.22 -13.58
C TYR A 32 2.81 -3.17 -13.30
N PRO A 33 1.53 -3.47 -13.60
CA PRO A 33 0.44 -2.56 -13.30
C PRO A 33 0.27 -2.34 -11.79
N LYS A 34 -0.01 -1.09 -11.43
CA LYS A 34 -0.21 -0.66 -10.05
C LYS A 34 -1.63 -0.14 -9.83
N VAL A 35 -2.27 -0.59 -8.74
CA VAL A 35 -3.47 0.03 -8.19
C VAL A 35 -3.07 0.82 -6.94
N TYR A 36 -3.28 2.14 -6.97
CA TYR A 36 -2.89 3.04 -5.90
C TYR A 36 -4.09 3.48 -5.05
N PHE A 37 -4.11 3.09 -3.77
CA PHE A 37 -5.19 3.40 -2.85
C PHE A 37 -5.41 4.91 -2.65
N GLY A 38 -4.32 5.67 -2.57
CA GLY A 38 -4.42 7.14 -2.49
C GLY A 38 -5.05 7.76 -3.71
N GLY A 39 -4.82 7.18 -4.89
CA GLY A 39 -5.38 7.62 -6.15
C GLY A 39 -6.91 7.54 -6.21
N ILE A 40 -7.50 6.58 -5.50
CA ILE A 40 -8.97 6.45 -5.39
C ILE A 40 -9.57 7.72 -4.76
N ILE A 41 -8.94 8.24 -3.71
CA ILE A 41 -9.40 9.48 -3.06
C ILE A 41 -9.23 10.67 -4.00
N TYR A 42 -8.10 10.78 -4.68
CA TYR A 42 -7.86 11.88 -5.63
C TYR A 42 -8.85 11.85 -6.81
N ALA A 43 -9.13 10.66 -7.35
CA ALA A 43 -10.12 10.50 -8.41
C ALA A 43 -11.51 10.94 -7.93
N ALA A 44 -11.94 10.49 -6.74
CA ALA A 44 -13.22 10.88 -6.17
C ALA A 44 -13.31 12.37 -5.85
N MET A 45 -12.20 13.02 -5.42
CA MET A 45 -12.16 14.47 -5.21
C MET A 45 -12.30 15.22 -6.55
N ASN A 46 -11.61 14.78 -7.59
CA ASN A 46 -11.72 15.34 -8.92
C ASN A 46 -13.15 15.21 -9.48
N GLU A 47 -13.76 14.03 -9.35
CA GLU A 47 -15.16 13.79 -9.74
C GLU A 47 -16.14 14.71 -9.00
N ALA A 48 -15.86 15.03 -7.73
CA ALA A 48 -16.65 15.94 -6.91
C ALA A 48 -16.31 17.43 -7.11
N GLY A 49 -15.34 17.77 -7.97
CA GLY A 49 -14.88 19.14 -8.20
C GLY A 49 -14.21 19.77 -6.98
N VAL A 50 -13.57 18.96 -6.12
CA VAL A 50 -12.90 19.43 -4.89
C VAL A 50 -11.40 19.58 -5.18
N ASP A 51 -10.86 20.78 -4.90
CA ASP A 51 -9.43 21.05 -5.02
C ASP A 51 -8.60 20.16 -4.10
N ILE A 52 -7.46 19.65 -4.61
CA ILE A 52 -6.60 18.72 -3.88
C ILE A 52 -5.59 19.50 -3.03
N THR A 53 -5.98 19.83 -1.79
CA THR A 53 -5.09 20.33 -0.74
C THR A 53 -5.00 19.35 0.43
N PRO A 54 -4.03 19.44 1.33
CA PRO A 54 -3.94 18.58 2.50
C PRO A 54 -5.21 18.62 3.37
N GLU A 55 -5.76 19.82 3.57
CA GLU A 55 -6.96 20.06 4.38
C GLU A 55 -8.19 19.45 3.71
N SER A 56 -8.39 19.74 2.42
CA SER A 56 -9.53 19.22 1.66
C SER A 56 -9.50 17.70 1.54
N GLN A 57 -8.31 17.09 1.38
CA GLN A 57 -8.12 15.65 1.38
C GLN A 57 -8.56 15.01 2.71
N GLN A 58 -8.20 15.62 3.85
CA GLN A 58 -8.60 15.10 5.16
C GLN A 58 -10.12 15.17 5.31
N ILE A 59 -10.71 16.32 5.06
CA ILE A 59 -12.16 16.54 5.15
C ILE A 59 -12.91 15.58 4.21
N PHE A 60 -12.43 15.45 2.97
CA PHE A 60 -13.06 14.57 1.99
C PHE A 60 -13.00 13.09 2.40
N ARG A 61 -11.86 12.62 2.93
CA ARG A 61 -11.73 11.25 3.45
C ARG A 61 -12.67 10.96 4.61
N GLU A 62 -12.85 11.91 5.50
CA GLU A 62 -13.80 11.78 6.62
C GLU A 62 -15.23 11.71 6.10
N LYS A 63 -15.62 12.67 5.26
CA LYS A 63 -16.95 12.75 4.66
C LYS A 63 -17.33 11.51 3.85
N ILE A 64 -16.41 11.03 2.96
CA ILE A 64 -16.72 9.88 2.09
C ILE A 64 -16.83 8.58 2.90
N ARG A 65 -16.10 8.46 4.03
CA ARG A 65 -16.27 7.34 4.95
C ARG A 65 -17.58 7.35 5.70
N GLU A 66 -18.12 8.53 5.99
CA GLU A 66 -19.44 8.69 6.62
C GLU A 66 -20.56 8.37 5.63
N THR A 67 -20.43 8.79 4.37
CA THR A 67 -21.49 8.64 3.36
C THR A 67 -21.46 7.29 2.65
N GLU A 68 -20.28 6.77 2.31
CA GLU A 68 -20.10 5.55 1.51
C GLU A 68 -19.50 4.37 2.29
N GLY A 69 -19.15 4.61 3.57
CA GLY A 69 -18.60 3.59 4.46
C GLY A 69 -17.08 3.54 4.50
N LYS A 70 -16.56 2.86 5.52
CA LYS A 70 -15.11 2.70 5.76
C LYS A 70 -14.41 1.87 4.67
N ASP A 71 -15.17 1.10 3.92
CA ASP A 71 -14.69 0.19 2.87
C ASP A 71 -14.75 0.78 1.45
N PHE A 72 -15.13 2.06 1.32
CA PHE A 72 -15.21 2.76 0.03
C PHE A 72 -13.94 2.58 -0.82
N VAL A 73 -12.77 2.87 -0.25
CA VAL A 73 -11.49 2.80 -0.98
C VAL A 73 -11.20 1.38 -1.43
N VAL A 74 -11.32 0.40 -0.54
CA VAL A 74 -10.99 -0.98 -0.87
C VAL A 74 -11.96 -1.59 -1.89
N LYS A 75 -13.22 -1.23 -1.88
CA LYS A 75 -14.18 -1.66 -2.91
C LYS A 75 -13.75 -1.20 -4.31
N ARG A 76 -13.32 0.04 -4.45
CA ARG A 76 -12.82 0.56 -5.73
C ARG A 76 -11.46 -0.05 -6.12
N VAL A 77 -10.58 -0.30 -5.16
CA VAL A 77 -9.32 -1.03 -5.40
C VAL A 77 -9.59 -2.45 -5.91
N ILE A 78 -10.51 -3.16 -5.28
CA ILE A 78 -10.93 -4.51 -5.72
C ILE A 78 -11.46 -4.45 -7.14
N GLN A 79 -12.34 -3.48 -7.46
CA GLN A 79 -12.88 -3.35 -8.80
C GLN A 79 -11.77 -3.08 -9.84
N GLN A 80 -10.89 -2.11 -9.60
CA GLN A 80 -9.77 -1.84 -10.51
C GLN A 80 -8.84 -3.04 -10.69
N THR A 81 -8.62 -3.81 -9.62
CA THR A 81 -7.82 -5.04 -9.70
C THR A 81 -8.49 -6.09 -10.58
N LYS A 82 -9.82 -6.26 -10.47
CA LYS A 82 -10.60 -7.16 -11.34
C LYS A 82 -10.56 -6.70 -12.80
N ASP A 83 -10.72 -5.41 -13.05
CA ASP A 83 -10.67 -4.84 -14.40
C ASP A 83 -9.29 -5.12 -15.05
N LEU A 84 -8.21 -5.02 -14.30
CA LEU A 84 -6.86 -5.39 -14.76
C LEU A 84 -6.75 -6.88 -15.07
N ILE A 85 -7.32 -7.75 -14.23
CA ILE A 85 -7.32 -9.20 -14.44
C ILE A 85 -8.11 -9.54 -15.72
N GLU A 86 -9.28 -8.95 -15.90
CA GLU A 86 -10.10 -9.11 -17.11
C GLU A 86 -9.39 -8.60 -18.36
N ALA A 87 -8.58 -7.53 -18.24
CA ALA A 87 -7.71 -7.04 -19.29
C ALA A 87 -6.47 -7.92 -19.57
N GLY A 88 -6.37 -9.08 -18.89
CA GLY A 88 -5.30 -10.06 -19.11
C GLY A 88 -4.03 -9.82 -18.26
N GLN A 89 -4.09 -8.95 -17.27
CA GLN A 89 -2.98 -8.77 -16.33
C GLN A 89 -2.98 -9.89 -15.28
N HIS A 90 -1.80 -10.49 -15.07
CA HIS A 90 -1.64 -11.60 -14.14
C HIS A 90 -0.71 -11.30 -12.96
N ARG A 91 -0.08 -10.14 -12.97
CA ARG A 91 0.84 -9.64 -11.94
C ARG A 91 0.46 -8.21 -11.61
N ILE A 92 -0.05 -7.96 -10.41
CA ILE A 92 -0.62 -6.66 -10.03
C ILE A 92 -0.05 -6.22 -8.69
N VAL A 93 0.39 -4.97 -8.63
CA VAL A 93 0.92 -4.35 -7.41
C VAL A 93 -0.14 -3.47 -6.77
N LEU A 94 -0.44 -3.69 -5.50
CA LEU A 94 -1.31 -2.84 -4.69
C LEU A 94 -0.48 -1.92 -3.80
N ASP A 95 -0.50 -0.62 -4.11
CA ASP A 95 0.22 0.40 -3.34
C ASP A 95 -0.71 1.08 -2.34
N GLY A 96 -0.56 0.74 -1.09
CA GLY A 96 -1.20 1.49 -0.02
C GLY A 96 -2.24 0.75 0.79
N LEU A 97 -2.05 -0.51 1.10
CA LEU A 97 -2.84 -1.18 2.12
C LEU A 97 -2.69 -0.44 3.47
N TYR A 98 -3.77 0.21 3.93
CA TYR A 98 -3.71 1.15 5.05
C TYR A 98 -4.48 0.73 6.30
N SER A 99 -5.37 -0.28 6.22
CA SER A 99 -6.22 -0.62 7.36
C SER A 99 -6.51 -2.11 7.48
N TRP A 100 -6.94 -2.50 8.68
CA TRP A 100 -7.41 -3.85 8.95
C TRP A 100 -8.65 -4.22 8.12
N THR A 101 -9.55 -3.26 7.91
CA THR A 101 -10.75 -3.46 7.07
C THR A 101 -10.37 -3.75 5.62
N GLU A 102 -9.41 -3.00 5.07
CA GLU A 102 -8.92 -3.20 3.71
C GLU A 102 -8.22 -4.56 3.56
N TYR A 103 -7.39 -4.95 4.54
CA TYR A 103 -6.73 -6.25 4.55
C TYR A 103 -7.73 -7.40 4.48
N LYS A 104 -8.74 -7.37 5.35
CA LYS A 104 -9.78 -8.43 5.37
C LYS A 104 -10.55 -8.51 4.07
N ALA A 105 -10.94 -7.37 3.51
CA ALA A 105 -11.68 -7.32 2.25
C ALA A 105 -10.85 -7.89 1.09
N LEU A 106 -9.58 -7.52 0.99
CA LEU A 106 -8.69 -8.04 -0.06
C LEU A 106 -8.41 -9.53 0.09
N LYS A 107 -8.16 -10.03 1.31
CA LYS A 107 -7.95 -11.47 1.55
C LYS A 107 -9.20 -12.29 1.29
N HIS A 108 -10.39 -11.72 1.49
CA HIS A 108 -11.66 -12.36 1.16
C HIS A 108 -11.89 -12.43 -0.35
N GLU A 109 -11.54 -11.37 -1.07
CA GLU A 109 -11.80 -11.25 -2.50
C GLU A 109 -10.80 -12.03 -3.37
N PHE A 110 -9.54 -12.10 -2.92
CA PHE A 110 -8.44 -12.74 -3.64
C PHE A 110 -7.79 -13.85 -2.80
N PRO A 111 -8.54 -14.91 -2.46
CA PRO A 111 -8.04 -15.99 -1.62
C PRO A 111 -7.02 -16.85 -2.39
N GLY A 112 -5.75 -16.81 -1.94
CA GLY A 112 -4.65 -17.55 -2.57
C GLY A 112 -3.92 -16.82 -3.70
N GLU A 113 -4.43 -15.68 -4.19
CA GLU A 113 -3.78 -14.81 -5.16
C GLU A 113 -3.02 -13.64 -4.50
N LEU A 114 -3.48 -13.21 -3.32
CA LEU A 114 -2.92 -12.05 -2.64
C LEU A 114 -1.81 -12.44 -1.67
N SER A 115 -0.61 -11.92 -1.91
CA SER A 115 0.50 -11.89 -0.97
C SER A 115 0.67 -10.50 -0.36
N THR A 116 0.76 -10.42 0.97
CA THR A 116 0.98 -9.17 1.69
C THR A 116 2.43 -9.07 2.16
N VAL A 117 3.06 -7.93 1.92
CA VAL A 117 4.45 -7.65 2.28
C VAL A 117 4.51 -6.49 3.25
N ALA A 118 4.96 -6.75 4.47
CA ALA A 118 5.22 -5.71 5.45
C ALA A 118 6.64 -5.15 5.28
N VAL A 119 6.74 -3.86 4.95
CA VAL A 119 8.02 -3.14 5.00
C VAL A 119 8.16 -2.50 6.37
N VAL A 120 9.15 -2.94 7.12
CA VAL A 120 9.40 -2.47 8.49
C VAL A 120 10.80 -1.88 8.63
N ALA A 121 10.92 -0.89 9.49
CA ALA A 121 12.19 -0.27 9.85
C ALA A 121 12.14 0.24 11.29
N PRO A 122 13.26 0.31 12.01
CA PRO A 122 13.32 0.83 13.36
C PRO A 122 12.73 2.25 13.46
N LYS A 123 11.98 2.54 14.53
CA LYS A 123 11.29 3.83 14.74
C LYS A 123 12.23 5.02 14.51
N LYS A 124 13.41 5.00 15.13
CA LYS A 124 14.41 6.08 14.99
C LYS A 124 14.81 6.31 13.53
N LEU A 125 14.95 5.26 12.74
CA LEU A 125 15.30 5.36 11.32
C LEU A 125 14.14 5.94 10.52
N ARG A 126 12.91 5.47 10.75
CA ARG A 126 11.70 5.99 10.09
C ARG A 126 11.53 7.49 10.36
N HIS A 127 11.64 7.91 11.62
CA HIS A 127 11.51 9.31 12.01
C HIS A 127 12.58 10.20 11.38
N ARG A 128 13.85 9.72 11.33
CA ARG A 128 14.92 10.43 10.60
C ARG A 128 14.60 10.57 9.12
N ARG A 129 14.07 9.53 8.47
CA ARG A 129 13.66 9.58 7.06
C ARG A 129 12.51 10.58 6.85
N LEU A 130 11.54 10.63 7.77
CA LEU A 130 10.43 11.58 7.72
C LEU A 130 10.90 13.02 7.90
N ALA A 131 11.84 13.27 8.82
CA ALA A 131 12.41 14.59 9.05
C ALA A 131 13.25 15.10 7.86
N ASN A 132 13.85 14.20 7.08
CA ASN A 132 14.70 14.56 5.93
C ASN A 132 13.96 14.53 4.59
N ARG A 133 12.63 14.45 4.58
CA ARG A 133 11.86 14.52 3.32
C ARG A 133 12.02 15.89 2.66
N PRO A 134 12.22 15.93 1.32
CA PRO A 134 12.25 17.19 0.58
C PRO A 134 10.94 17.96 0.69
N GLU A 135 9.83 17.22 0.67
CA GLU A 135 8.48 17.78 0.81
C GLU A 135 7.88 17.33 2.15
N ARG A 136 7.35 18.31 2.90
CA ARG A 136 6.68 18.11 4.19
C ARG A 136 7.51 17.28 5.18
N PRO A 137 8.70 17.77 5.57
CA PRO A 137 9.48 17.15 6.64
C PRO A 137 8.67 17.17 7.93
N PHE A 138 8.75 16.08 8.70
CA PHE A 138 8.05 15.96 9.97
C PHE A 138 8.97 16.34 11.12
N THR A 139 8.43 17.05 12.10
CA THR A 139 9.03 17.14 13.43
C THR A 139 8.94 15.79 14.14
N GLN A 140 9.66 15.65 15.26
CA GLN A 140 9.58 14.43 16.09
C GLN A 140 8.14 14.19 16.59
N GLU A 141 7.49 15.25 17.04
CA GLU A 141 6.11 15.18 17.56
C GLU A 141 5.11 14.76 16.47
N GLU A 142 5.23 15.32 15.27
CA GLU A 142 4.39 14.94 14.14
C GLU A 142 4.61 13.48 13.72
N ALA A 143 5.86 13.00 13.77
CA ALA A 143 6.18 11.62 13.45
C ALA A 143 5.58 10.65 14.50
N ASP A 144 5.67 10.97 15.80
CA ASP A 144 5.04 10.20 16.88
C ASP A 144 3.52 10.19 16.75
N LYS A 145 2.90 11.35 16.52
CA LYS A 145 1.45 11.47 16.30
C LYS A 145 0.99 10.67 15.07
N ARG A 146 1.83 10.66 14.02
CA ARG A 146 1.53 9.87 12.81
C ARG A 146 1.56 8.39 13.10
N ASP A 147 2.56 7.88 13.83
CA ASP A 147 2.64 6.48 14.22
C ASP A 147 1.41 6.05 15.04
N TRP A 148 0.99 6.84 16.02
CA TRP A 148 -0.19 6.56 16.83
C TRP A 148 -1.46 6.54 15.98
N THR A 149 -1.65 7.54 15.10
CA THR A 149 -2.80 7.58 14.20
C THR A 149 -2.87 6.35 13.29
N GLU A 150 -1.73 5.90 12.76
CA GLU A 150 -1.66 4.73 11.89
C GLU A 150 -1.98 3.42 12.64
N ILE A 151 -1.65 3.33 13.92
CA ILE A 151 -1.96 2.15 14.75
C ILE A 151 -3.39 2.22 15.28
N GLU A 152 -3.79 3.33 15.92
CA GLU A 152 -5.05 3.43 16.65
C GLU A 152 -6.26 3.65 15.73
N LYS A 153 -6.12 4.51 14.70
CA LYS A 153 -7.25 4.89 13.84
C LYS A 153 -7.33 4.09 12.54
N LEU A 154 -6.19 3.73 11.96
CA LEU A 154 -6.12 2.95 10.73
C LEU A 154 -5.93 1.45 10.99
N GLU A 155 -5.68 1.07 12.25
CA GLU A 155 -5.49 -0.34 12.65
C GLU A 155 -4.43 -1.06 11.81
N LYS A 156 -3.38 -0.31 11.39
CA LYS A 156 -2.34 -0.81 10.48
C LYS A 156 -1.44 -1.88 11.12
N GLY A 157 -1.40 -1.94 12.43
CA GLY A 157 -0.65 -2.93 13.18
C GLY A 157 -1.05 -4.38 12.85
N GLY A 158 -2.34 -4.64 12.64
CA GLY A 158 -2.84 -5.97 12.28
C GLY A 158 -2.25 -6.47 10.96
N PRO A 159 -2.45 -5.79 9.83
CA PRO A 159 -1.87 -6.17 8.53
C PRO A 159 -0.35 -6.30 8.55
N ILE A 160 0.36 -5.46 9.31
CA ILE A 160 1.81 -5.56 9.47
C ILE A 160 2.19 -6.85 10.22
N ALA A 161 1.51 -7.15 11.34
CA ALA A 161 1.87 -8.26 12.21
C ALA A 161 1.67 -9.64 11.56
N ILE A 162 0.69 -9.76 10.65
CA ILE A 162 0.32 -11.03 10.01
C ILE A 162 0.58 -11.04 8.50
N ALA A 163 1.46 -10.16 8.02
CA ALA A 163 1.87 -10.15 6.62
C ALA A 163 2.49 -11.49 6.21
N ASP A 164 2.27 -11.90 4.97
CA ASP A 164 2.82 -13.15 4.43
C ASP A 164 4.36 -13.09 4.32
N HIS A 165 4.92 -11.89 4.07
CA HIS A 165 6.36 -11.64 3.97
C HIS A 165 6.76 -10.35 4.69
N PHE A 166 8.03 -10.29 5.12
CA PHE A 166 8.61 -9.14 5.79
C PHE A 166 9.88 -8.66 5.08
N ILE A 167 9.98 -7.35 4.92
CA ILE A 167 11.20 -6.66 4.48
C ILE A 167 11.71 -5.82 5.65
N ILE A 168 12.92 -6.11 6.12
CA ILE A 168 13.60 -5.29 7.11
C ILE A 168 14.42 -4.24 6.38
N ASN A 169 13.87 -3.03 6.31
CA ASN A 169 14.47 -1.92 5.57
C ASN A 169 15.29 -1.01 6.50
N ASP A 170 16.37 -1.54 7.04
CA ASP A 170 17.33 -0.84 7.91
C ASP A 170 18.70 -0.62 7.25
N GLY A 171 18.91 -1.21 6.07
CA GLY A 171 20.12 -1.11 5.24
C GLY A 171 20.02 -0.10 4.10
N ASP A 172 20.81 -0.34 3.07
CA ASP A 172 20.84 0.42 1.82
C ASP A 172 19.78 -0.05 0.80
N LEU A 173 19.70 0.64 -0.34
CA LEU A 173 18.78 0.30 -1.43
C LEU A 173 19.05 -1.08 -2.03
N ASN A 174 20.32 -1.49 -2.14
CA ASN A 174 20.68 -2.79 -2.69
C ASN A 174 20.14 -3.93 -1.80
N ASN A 175 20.21 -3.75 -0.49
CA ASN A 175 19.65 -4.71 0.46
C ASN A 175 18.13 -4.77 0.34
N LEU A 176 17.46 -3.62 0.22
CA LEU A 176 16.02 -3.55 -0.01
C LEU A 176 15.62 -4.30 -1.29
N HIS A 177 16.29 -4.01 -2.42
CA HIS A 177 16.01 -4.64 -3.70
C HIS A 177 16.20 -6.16 -3.67
N LYS A 178 17.28 -6.67 -3.04
CA LYS A 178 17.51 -8.11 -2.88
C LYS A 178 16.41 -8.81 -2.08
N GLN A 179 15.90 -8.17 -1.02
CA GLN A 179 14.79 -8.73 -0.25
C GLN A 179 13.49 -8.76 -1.08
N ILE A 180 13.24 -7.72 -1.89
CA ILE A 180 12.10 -7.68 -2.79
C ILE A 180 12.21 -8.79 -3.84
N ASP A 181 13.34 -8.87 -4.56
CA ASP A 181 13.54 -9.87 -5.60
C ASP A 181 13.36 -11.29 -5.05
N LYS A 182 13.88 -11.58 -3.86
CA LYS A 182 13.67 -12.87 -3.19
C LYS A 182 12.18 -13.17 -2.97
N ILE A 183 11.39 -12.20 -2.50
CA ILE A 183 9.96 -12.38 -2.29
C ILE A 183 9.24 -12.60 -3.63
N LEU A 184 9.58 -11.80 -4.66
CA LEU A 184 8.99 -11.94 -5.99
C LEU A 184 9.25 -13.32 -6.61
N ASP A 185 10.43 -13.89 -6.37
CA ASP A 185 10.79 -15.26 -6.80
C ASP A 185 9.98 -16.31 -6.01
N GLU A 186 9.90 -16.17 -4.67
CA GLU A 186 9.16 -17.09 -3.80
C GLU A 186 7.67 -17.19 -4.18
N ILE A 187 7.02 -16.06 -4.46
CA ILE A 187 5.61 -16.00 -4.87
C ILE A 187 5.42 -16.21 -6.38
N LYS A 188 6.49 -16.47 -7.14
CA LYS A 188 6.46 -16.61 -8.61
C LYS A 188 5.85 -15.39 -9.32
N PHE A 189 6.13 -14.21 -8.80
CA PHE A 189 5.65 -12.96 -9.38
C PHE A 189 6.41 -12.60 -10.66
N ILE A 190 7.69 -12.95 -10.74
CA ILE A 190 8.53 -12.81 -11.94
C ILE A 190 8.29 -14.02 -12.84
N ILE A 191 8.10 -13.78 -14.14
CA ILE A 191 7.93 -14.82 -15.17
C ILE A 191 9.24 -15.03 -15.88
#